data_bab411c644ad05d5477df68b1121da26
#
_entry.id   bab411c644ad05d5477df68b1121da26
#
_cell.length_a   1.000
_cell.length_b   1.000
_cell.length_c   1.000
_cell.angle_alpha   90.00
_cell.angle_beta   90.00
_cell.angle_gamma   90.00
#
_symmetry.space_group_name_H-M   'P 1'
#
loop_
_entity.id
_entity.type
_entity.pdbx_description
1 polymer ?
#
loop_
_entity_poly.entity_id
_entity_poly.type
_entity_poly.pdbx_seq_one_letter_code
_entity_poly.pdbx_strand_id
1 'polypeptide(L)'
;MKELFTGILNISISAGILIIVCTLVRLIFRRMPKFVRCLMWLLVAIRLAVPFAIESPLSLLPTKEYVTVSSNDNADVVGNAYNNTELTDKVDAQEGAELAENVATENTAETNNIDVMYVLSIVWLVGVVAMLIYALISYIRLRRLVDDAVLLRDNIYQSERAGTAFILGVIRPRIYVPYGLSLNELYMSISHEKAHISRRDHLVKPLGFIIAAVYWFNPLVWLAYILLCRDIELACDEKVIKKIGYDKKKDYSQALLNLSIPKKYISACPVAFGEVGINERIKNVLTMKKGKKIIIAVAVAICAVLAICFLTYPKKIKNNSGDVAEVQASEETAEEIEEATTEETTTETNSSENVVECFPVIGSGTITRQFSEDHQSVDIAAEEGTAIVSVYDGTVEEVGSNEEEGYYIIIKNEKGCTVKYSHLKDEPNVSKGDKVNADEEVGKVGSTGNSTGPHVHIELTDENGTLIDPMIIIEDK
;
A
#
# COMPACT_ATOMS: atom_id res chain seq x y z
N MET A 1 -6.47 26.18 19.45
CA MET A 1 -5.38 26.22 18.46
C MET A 1 -4.05 25.91 19.10
N LYS A 2 -3.62 26.66 20.14
CA LYS A 2 -2.34 26.42 20.85
C LYS A 2 -2.22 25.02 21.41
N GLU A 3 -3.18 24.54 22.18
CA GLU A 3 -3.16 23.19 22.78
C GLU A 3 -3.04 22.08 21.73
N LEU A 4 -3.79 22.20 20.62
CA LEU A 4 -3.72 21.25 19.52
C LEU A 4 -2.33 21.23 18.88
N PHE A 5 -1.74 22.40 18.61
CA PHE A 5 -0.39 22.51 18.05
C PHE A 5 0.66 21.96 19.01
N THR A 6 0.56 22.27 20.31
CA THR A 6 1.44 21.74 21.35
C THR A 6 1.36 20.22 21.45
N GLY A 7 0.14 19.66 21.38
CA GLY A 7 -0.06 18.21 21.33
C GLY A 7 0.60 17.58 20.11
N ILE A 8 0.47 18.21 18.92
CA ILE A 8 1.13 17.76 17.69
C ILE A 8 2.64 17.81 17.80
N LEU A 9 3.21 18.85 18.41
CA LEU A 9 4.65 18.95 18.66
C LEU A 9 5.14 17.81 19.56
N ASN A 10 4.45 17.55 20.66
CA ASN A 10 4.82 16.49 21.60
C ASN A 10 4.75 15.09 20.97
N ILE A 11 3.69 14.82 20.17
CA ILE A 11 3.57 13.59 19.39
C ILE A 11 4.71 13.49 18.35
N SER A 12 5.04 14.60 17.68
CA SER A 12 6.09 14.68 16.66
C SER A 12 7.46 14.32 17.23
N ILE A 13 7.80 14.79 18.43
CA ILE A 13 9.07 14.49 19.12
C ILE A 13 9.12 13.00 19.48
N SER A 14 8.09 12.48 20.12
CA SER A 14 8.03 11.06 20.51
C SER A 14 8.05 10.12 19.31
N ALA A 15 7.35 10.45 18.22
CA ALA A 15 7.38 9.70 16.97
C ALA A 15 8.76 9.81 16.28
N GLY A 16 9.45 10.95 16.41
CA GLY A 16 10.81 11.14 15.92
C GLY A 16 11.79 10.10 16.47
N ILE A 17 11.72 9.82 17.76
CA ILE A 17 12.53 8.76 18.40
C ILE A 17 12.23 7.40 17.77
N LEU A 18 10.93 7.05 17.65
CA LEU A 18 10.51 5.79 17.02
C LEU A 18 11.00 5.70 15.57
N ILE A 19 10.94 6.78 14.78
CA ILE A 19 11.42 6.81 13.39
C ILE A 19 12.91 6.52 13.32
N ILE A 20 13.72 7.11 14.22
CA ILE A 20 15.16 6.86 14.29
C ILE A 20 15.41 5.38 14.59
N VAL A 21 14.74 4.81 15.61
CA VAL A 21 14.87 3.40 15.97
C VAL A 21 14.46 2.48 14.80
N CYS A 22 13.32 2.73 14.17
CA CYS A 22 12.87 1.96 13.00
C CYS A 22 13.88 2.04 11.84
N THR A 23 14.47 3.21 11.61
CA THR A 23 15.50 3.40 10.59
C THR A 23 16.76 2.61 10.90
N LEU A 24 17.22 2.60 12.17
CA LEU A 24 18.37 1.81 12.61
C LEU A 24 18.10 0.30 12.49
N VAL A 25 16.94 -0.17 12.94
CA VAL A 25 16.53 -1.59 12.78
C VAL A 25 16.53 -1.98 11.29
N ARG A 26 15.99 -1.13 10.41
CA ARG A 26 15.99 -1.34 8.95
C ARG A 26 17.41 -1.43 8.37
N LEU A 27 18.35 -0.66 8.88
CA LEU A 27 19.76 -0.67 8.44
C LEU A 27 20.50 -1.92 8.93
N ILE A 28 20.27 -2.33 10.18
CA ILE A 28 20.91 -3.50 10.78
C ILE A 28 20.35 -4.78 10.13
N PHE A 29 19.04 -4.91 10.04
CA PHE A 29 18.37 -6.10 9.52
C PHE A 29 18.09 -6.01 8.01
N ARG A 30 19.12 -5.83 7.19
CA ARG A 30 18.99 -5.71 5.72
C ARG A 30 18.34 -6.92 5.03
N ARG A 31 18.33 -8.09 5.68
CA ARG A 31 17.73 -9.34 5.17
C ARG A 31 16.27 -9.54 5.60
N MET A 32 15.71 -8.59 6.34
CA MET A 32 14.31 -8.62 6.76
C MET A 32 13.37 -8.61 5.53
N PRO A 33 12.28 -9.42 5.53
CA PRO A 33 11.27 -9.41 4.48
C PRO A 33 10.70 -8.00 4.28
N LYS A 34 10.49 -7.61 3.04
CA LYS A 34 10.06 -6.23 2.71
C LYS A 34 8.69 -5.90 3.30
N PHE A 35 7.78 -6.86 3.33
CA PHE A 35 6.47 -6.74 3.98
C PHE A 35 6.59 -6.33 5.47
N VAL A 36 7.53 -6.92 6.24
CA VAL A 36 7.71 -6.57 7.66
C VAL A 36 8.23 -5.14 7.83
N ARG A 37 9.05 -4.65 6.90
CA ARG A 37 9.47 -3.23 6.90
C ARG A 37 8.28 -2.28 6.74
N CYS A 38 7.32 -2.62 5.87
CA CYS A 38 6.08 -1.84 5.74
C CYS A 38 5.28 -1.84 7.06
N LEU A 39 5.27 -2.97 7.80
CA LEU A 39 4.62 -3.06 9.11
C LEU A 39 5.26 -2.13 10.16
N MET A 40 6.60 -1.98 10.16
CA MET A 40 7.28 -1.03 11.04
C MET A 40 6.83 0.42 10.78
N TRP A 41 6.65 0.81 9.52
CA TRP A 41 6.15 2.15 9.17
C TRP A 41 4.69 2.34 9.56
N LEU A 42 3.89 1.26 9.59
CA LEU A 42 2.53 1.30 10.13
C LEU A 42 2.52 1.66 11.62
N LEU A 43 3.47 1.15 12.42
CA LEU A 43 3.60 1.53 13.83
C LEU A 43 3.88 3.03 13.99
N VAL A 44 4.75 3.58 13.14
CA VAL A 44 5.01 5.03 13.11
C VAL A 44 3.76 5.81 12.74
N ALA A 45 3.01 5.36 11.73
CA ALA A 45 1.76 6.00 11.31
C ALA A 45 0.69 5.98 12.42
N ILE A 46 0.53 4.85 13.12
CA ILE A 46 -0.37 4.72 14.27
C ILE A 46 0.04 5.70 15.36
N ARG A 47 1.34 5.79 15.70
CA ARG A 47 1.86 6.71 16.72
C ARG A 47 1.58 8.18 16.39
N LEU A 48 1.69 8.56 15.11
CA LEU A 48 1.41 9.92 14.63
C LEU A 48 -0.10 10.22 14.54
N ALA A 49 -0.95 9.23 14.24
CA ALA A 49 -2.37 9.40 14.03
C ALA A 49 -3.21 9.33 15.34
N VAL A 50 -2.72 8.54 16.32
CA VAL A 50 -3.48 8.26 17.56
C VAL A 50 -2.83 9.00 18.73
N PRO A 51 -3.48 10.04 19.28
CA PRO A 51 -2.96 10.82 20.40
C PRO A 51 -3.04 10.05 21.75
N PHE A 52 -3.82 8.97 21.79
CA PHE A 52 -4.00 8.16 22.99
C PHE A 52 -3.06 6.96 22.97
N ALA A 53 -2.49 6.64 24.14
CA ALA A 53 -1.70 5.43 24.29
C ALA A 53 -2.08 4.72 25.59
N ILE A 54 -2.02 3.40 25.56
CA ILE A 54 -2.29 2.50 26.69
C ILE A 54 -1.11 2.60 27.67
N GLU A 55 -1.38 2.71 28.96
CA GLU A 55 -0.35 2.70 29.98
C GLU A 55 0.30 1.30 30.09
N SER A 56 1.63 1.23 30.06
CA SER A 56 2.39 0.00 30.20
C SER A 56 3.67 0.22 31.00
N PRO A 57 4.08 -0.74 31.84
CA PRO A 57 5.35 -0.66 32.57
C PRO A 57 6.58 -0.80 31.67
N LEU A 58 6.41 -1.29 30.43
CA LEU A 58 7.48 -1.53 29.44
C LEU A 58 7.71 -0.37 28.47
N SER A 59 7.03 0.75 28.67
CA SER A 59 7.17 1.93 27.81
C SER A 59 8.56 2.57 27.97
N LEU A 60 9.23 2.83 26.84
CA LEU A 60 10.50 3.56 26.78
C LEU A 60 10.31 5.07 26.56
N LEU A 61 9.06 5.55 26.46
CA LEU A 61 8.79 6.97 26.28
C LEU A 61 8.92 7.72 27.61
N PRO A 62 9.53 8.91 27.62
CA PRO A 62 9.61 9.72 28.85
C PRO A 62 8.22 10.24 29.25
N THR A 63 7.99 10.31 30.55
CA THR A 63 6.70 10.69 31.16
C THR A 63 6.40 12.20 31.07
N LYS A 64 7.39 13.02 30.74
CA LYS A 64 7.26 14.49 30.71
C LYS A 64 6.79 14.95 29.34
N GLU A 65 5.83 15.86 29.30
CA GLU A 65 5.53 16.66 28.13
C GLU A 65 6.77 17.51 27.79
N TYR A 66 7.25 17.44 26.54
CA TYR A 66 8.42 18.19 26.09
C TYR A 66 8.14 19.69 25.95
N VAL A 67 6.87 20.01 25.62
CA VAL A 67 6.40 21.39 25.46
C VAL A 67 5.15 21.55 26.32
N THR A 68 5.22 22.42 27.30
CA THR A 68 4.07 22.81 28.12
C THR A 68 3.67 24.24 27.74
N VAL A 69 2.38 24.48 27.62
CA VAL A 69 1.85 25.86 27.55
C VAL A 69 1.88 26.40 28.97
N SER A 70 2.75 27.34 29.26
CA SER A 70 2.68 28.09 30.52
C SER A 70 1.42 28.94 30.46
N SER A 71 0.36 28.47 31.12
CA SER A 71 -0.72 29.37 31.50
C SER A 71 -0.12 30.32 32.56
N ASN A 72 -0.08 31.58 32.27
CA ASN A 72 0.22 32.62 33.26
C ASN A 72 -0.99 32.73 34.23
N ASP A 73 -1.23 31.67 35.00
CA ASP A 73 -2.07 31.75 36.18
C ASP A 73 -1.24 32.32 37.34
N ASN A 74 -0.93 33.61 37.25
CA ASN A 74 -0.41 34.40 38.37
C ASN A 74 -1.51 34.64 39.45
N ALA A 75 -2.60 33.85 39.42
CA ALA A 75 -3.68 33.97 40.41
C ALA A 75 -3.42 33.21 41.73
N ASP A 76 -2.48 32.24 41.74
CA ASP A 76 -2.28 31.39 42.93
C ASP A 76 -1.11 31.79 43.83
N VAL A 77 -0.32 32.80 43.46
CA VAL A 77 0.82 33.25 44.30
C VAL A 77 0.37 34.27 45.36
N VAL A 78 -0.77 34.93 45.16
CA VAL A 78 -1.29 35.91 46.14
C VAL A 78 -2.07 35.24 47.26
N GLY A 79 -2.60 34.00 47.05
CA GLY A 79 -3.40 33.27 48.07
C GLY A 79 -2.56 32.65 49.20
N ASN A 80 -1.28 32.36 49.00
CA ASN A 80 -0.44 31.69 50.01
C ASN A 80 0.45 32.64 50.82
N ALA A 81 0.44 33.95 50.55
CA ALA A 81 1.22 34.92 51.31
C ALA A 81 0.47 35.40 52.58
N TYR A 82 -0.84 35.14 52.71
CA TYR A 82 -1.64 35.59 53.82
C TYR A 82 -1.80 34.61 55.00
N ASN A 83 -1.31 33.38 54.89
CA ASN A 83 -1.55 32.36 55.94
C ASN A 83 -0.34 32.09 56.84
N ASN A 84 0.76 32.83 56.72
CA ASN A 84 1.96 32.59 57.57
C ASN A 84 2.46 33.83 58.32
N THR A 85 1.58 34.75 58.71
CA THR A 85 1.97 35.84 59.63
C THR A 85 0.97 35.94 60.76
N GLU A 86 1.11 35.04 61.70
CA GLU A 86 0.68 35.29 63.06
C GLU A 86 1.90 35.83 63.81
N LEU A 87 1.66 36.96 64.53
CA LEU A 87 2.56 37.69 65.43
C LEU A 87 3.59 38.66 64.78
N THR A 88 3.33 39.90 64.73
CA THR A 88 3.68 40.93 65.77
C THR A 88 3.32 42.34 65.29
N ASP A 89 2.59 43.04 66.15
CA ASP A 89 2.52 44.50 66.44
C ASP A 89 2.74 45.56 65.34
N LYS A 90 1.64 46.34 65.18
CA LYS A 90 1.57 47.79 64.95
C LYS A 90 2.68 48.40 64.08
N VAL A 91 2.40 48.63 62.81
CA VAL A 91 2.94 49.76 62.04
C VAL A 91 1.80 50.37 61.22
N ASP A 92 1.80 51.69 61.12
CA ASP A 92 0.74 52.56 60.66
C ASP A 92 0.15 52.25 59.26
N ALA A 93 -1.19 52.39 59.19
CA ALA A 93 -2.04 52.13 58.03
C ALA A 93 -1.87 53.11 56.85
N GLN A 94 -0.89 54.01 56.86
CA GLN A 94 -0.75 55.05 55.85
C GLN A 94 0.35 54.78 54.84
N GLU A 95 1.38 54.01 55.17
CA GLU A 95 2.49 53.70 54.28
C GLU A 95 2.17 52.47 53.33
N GLY A 96 1.21 51.64 53.74
CA GLY A 96 0.80 50.48 52.94
C GLY A 96 -0.10 50.82 51.72
N ALA A 97 -0.78 51.95 51.74
CA ALA A 97 -1.64 52.38 50.64
C ALA A 97 -0.85 52.99 49.46
N GLU A 98 0.25 53.67 49.73
CA GLU A 98 1.09 54.30 48.68
C GLU A 98 1.97 53.29 47.97
N LEU A 99 2.36 52.19 48.61
CA LEU A 99 3.06 51.06 48.00
C LEU A 99 2.13 50.20 47.16
N ALA A 100 0.85 50.05 47.50
CA ALA A 100 -0.13 49.30 46.72
C ALA A 100 -0.55 50.07 45.44
N GLU A 101 -0.60 51.43 45.50
CA GLU A 101 -0.94 52.26 44.34
C GLU A 101 0.19 52.34 43.34
N ASN A 102 1.46 52.31 43.77
CA ASN A 102 2.62 52.28 42.89
C ASN A 102 2.89 50.92 42.24
N VAL A 103 2.50 49.80 42.87
CA VAL A 103 2.55 48.46 42.28
C VAL A 103 1.42 48.24 41.30
N ALA A 104 0.25 48.89 41.49
CA ALA A 104 -0.89 48.78 40.59
C ALA A 104 -0.73 49.62 39.30
N THR A 105 0.08 50.69 39.34
CA THR A 105 0.31 51.57 38.18
C THR A 105 1.47 51.14 37.30
N GLU A 106 2.34 50.23 37.75
CA GLU A 106 3.46 49.75 36.97
C GLU A 106 3.12 48.50 36.10
N ASN A 107 1.94 47.89 36.33
CA ASN A 107 1.50 46.71 35.62
C ASN A 107 0.53 46.94 34.45
N THR A 108 0.29 48.17 34.02
CA THR A 108 -0.52 48.51 32.83
C THR A 108 0.30 48.96 31.63
N ALA A 109 1.54 48.54 31.53
CA ALA A 109 2.15 48.47 30.22
C ALA A 109 1.55 47.20 29.55
N GLU A 110 0.47 47.33 28.78
CA GLU A 110 0.05 46.35 27.79
C GLU A 110 1.24 46.21 26.82
N THR A 111 2.22 45.39 27.19
CA THR A 111 3.10 44.81 26.21
C THR A 111 2.19 43.89 25.39
N ASN A 112 1.93 44.30 24.14
CA ASN A 112 1.40 43.43 23.09
C ASN A 112 2.42 42.28 22.88
N ASN A 113 2.55 41.40 23.88
CA ASN A 113 3.29 40.15 23.75
C ASN A 113 2.52 39.28 22.75
N ILE A 114 2.89 39.44 21.48
CA ILE A 114 2.43 38.53 20.43
C ILE A 114 2.76 37.14 20.95
N ASP A 115 1.70 36.37 21.27
CA ASP A 115 1.86 35.00 21.73
C ASP A 115 2.47 34.16 20.62
N VAL A 116 3.76 33.92 20.74
CA VAL A 116 4.58 33.22 19.76
C VAL A 116 3.97 31.85 19.40
N MET A 117 3.41 31.14 20.43
CA MET A 117 2.78 29.85 20.20
C MET A 117 1.49 29.95 19.37
N TYR A 118 0.76 31.05 19.50
CA TYR A 118 -0.42 31.33 18.67
C TYR A 118 -0.01 31.60 17.22
N VAL A 119 1.02 32.41 16.98
CA VAL A 119 1.55 32.68 15.63
C VAL A 119 2.05 31.39 14.98
N LEU A 120 2.82 30.58 15.70
CA LEU A 120 3.33 29.29 15.21
C LEU A 120 2.18 28.34 14.86
N SER A 121 1.09 28.32 15.63
CA SER A 121 -0.08 27.49 15.34
C SER A 121 -0.79 27.91 14.05
N ILE A 122 -0.83 29.21 13.74
CA ILE A 122 -1.37 29.71 12.47
C ILE A 122 -0.47 29.31 11.30
N VAL A 123 0.86 29.55 11.44
CA VAL A 123 1.85 29.16 10.40
C VAL A 123 1.76 27.66 10.11
N TRP A 124 1.66 26.84 11.16
CA TRP A 124 1.44 25.40 11.01
C TRP A 124 0.19 25.09 10.20
N LEU A 125 -0.95 25.68 10.55
CA LEU A 125 -2.22 25.44 9.85
C LEU A 125 -2.16 25.84 8.37
N VAL A 126 -1.55 27.01 8.08
CA VAL A 126 -1.36 27.47 6.70
C VAL A 126 -0.50 26.49 5.92
N GLY A 127 0.56 25.95 6.52
CA GLY A 127 1.41 24.94 5.90
C GLY A 127 0.64 23.64 5.59
N VAL A 128 -0.18 23.15 6.53
CA VAL A 128 -1.03 21.95 6.30
C VAL A 128 -1.98 22.20 5.13
N VAL A 129 -2.70 23.33 5.12
CA VAL A 129 -3.65 23.67 4.05
C VAL A 129 -2.94 23.77 2.68
N ALA A 130 -1.79 24.42 2.63
CA ALA A 130 -0.99 24.51 1.41
C ALA A 130 -0.58 23.14 0.88
N MET A 131 -0.14 22.22 1.74
CA MET A 131 0.23 20.86 1.36
C MET A 131 -0.97 20.03 0.84
N LEU A 132 -2.13 20.19 1.45
CA LEU A 132 -3.36 19.51 0.99
C LEU A 132 -3.85 20.07 -0.34
N ILE A 133 -3.80 21.39 -0.54
CA ILE A 133 -4.10 22.02 -1.83
C ILE A 133 -3.13 21.54 -2.91
N TYR A 134 -1.85 21.46 -2.61
CA TYR A 134 -0.85 20.92 -3.53
C TYR A 134 -1.15 19.47 -3.94
N ALA A 135 -1.52 18.61 -2.98
CA ALA A 135 -1.92 17.24 -3.26
C ALA A 135 -3.17 17.16 -4.16
N LEU A 136 -4.18 17.99 -3.89
CA LEU A 136 -5.41 18.06 -4.67
C LEU A 136 -5.14 18.52 -6.11
N ILE A 137 -4.37 19.59 -6.28
CA ILE A 137 -3.98 20.10 -7.61
C ILE A 137 -3.21 19.02 -8.38
N SER A 138 -2.26 18.35 -7.73
CA SER A 138 -1.47 17.28 -8.34
C SER A 138 -2.34 16.10 -8.78
N TYR A 139 -3.31 15.69 -7.95
CA TYR A 139 -4.28 14.65 -8.28
C TYR A 139 -5.15 15.04 -9.48
N ILE A 140 -5.68 16.27 -9.51
CA ILE A 140 -6.49 16.78 -10.62
C ILE A 140 -5.67 16.83 -11.92
N ARG A 141 -4.41 17.28 -11.85
CA ARG A 141 -3.50 17.29 -13.02
C ARG A 141 -3.28 15.88 -13.56
N LEU A 142 -3.01 14.92 -12.68
CA LEU A 142 -2.80 13.53 -13.07
C LEU A 142 -4.06 12.92 -13.69
N ARG A 143 -5.24 13.21 -13.14
CA ARG A 143 -6.51 12.75 -13.67
C ARG A 143 -6.78 13.33 -15.08
N ARG A 144 -6.49 14.62 -15.28
CA ARG A 144 -6.62 15.26 -16.61
C ARG A 144 -5.61 14.73 -17.64
N LEU A 145 -4.44 14.25 -17.17
CA LEU A 145 -3.44 13.67 -18.05
C LEU A 145 -3.93 12.39 -18.72
N VAL A 146 -4.83 11.65 -18.09
CA VAL A 146 -5.36 10.37 -18.57
C VAL A 146 -6.83 10.45 -19.00
N ASP A 147 -7.34 11.63 -19.33
CA ASP A 147 -8.71 11.82 -19.84
C ASP A 147 -8.89 11.20 -21.25
N ASP A 148 -7.79 10.94 -21.98
CA ASP A 148 -7.73 10.27 -23.27
C ASP A 148 -7.65 8.73 -23.16
N ALA A 149 -7.67 8.20 -21.95
CA ALA A 149 -7.44 6.77 -21.72
C ALA A 149 -8.62 5.93 -22.22
N VAL A 150 -8.29 4.91 -23.00
CA VAL A 150 -9.22 3.91 -23.52
C VAL A 150 -9.20 2.69 -22.61
N LEU A 151 -10.36 2.11 -22.34
CA LEU A 151 -10.46 0.87 -21.57
C LEU A 151 -9.82 -0.26 -22.38
N LEU A 152 -8.83 -0.90 -21.80
CA LEU A 152 -8.21 -2.10 -22.36
C LEU A 152 -8.92 -3.35 -21.86
N ARG A 153 -9.16 -3.41 -20.53
CA ARG A 153 -9.80 -4.54 -19.86
C ARG A 153 -10.09 -4.19 -18.38
N ASP A 154 -11.24 -4.66 -17.83
CA ASP A 154 -11.62 -4.49 -16.42
C ASP A 154 -11.42 -3.06 -15.90
N ASN A 155 -10.43 -2.90 -15.02
CA ASN A 155 -9.98 -1.62 -14.48
C ASN A 155 -8.64 -1.14 -15.09
N ILE A 156 -8.23 -1.69 -16.25
CA ILE A 156 -6.97 -1.38 -16.94
C ILE A 156 -7.29 -0.48 -18.14
N TYR A 157 -6.61 0.64 -18.21
CA TYR A 157 -6.78 1.66 -19.26
C TYR A 157 -5.45 1.92 -19.96
N GLN A 158 -5.47 2.12 -21.26
CA GLN A 158 -4.31 2.59 -22.02
C GLN A 158 -4.42 4.08 -22.32
N SER A 159 -3.32 4.81 -22.21
CA SER A 159 -3.23 6.24 -22.50
C SER A 159 -1.91 6.54 -23.21
N GLU A 160 -1.97 7.34 -24.28
CA GLU A 160 -0.76 7.80 -24.98
C GLU A 160 0.10 8.71 -24.12
N ARG A 161 -0.53 9.42 -23.18
CA ARG A 161 0.13 10.38 -22.30
C ARG A 161 0.70 9.73 -21.05
N ALA A 162 0.35 8.48 -20.76
CA ALA A 162 0.95 7.73 -19.68
C ALA A 162 2.41 7.39 -20.04
N GLY A 163 3.38 7.92 -19.32
CA GLY A 163 4.80 7.63 -19.53
C GLY A 163 5.23 6.29 -18.93
N THR A 164 4.57 5.87 -17.86
CA THR A 164 4.78 4.61 -17.13
C THR A 164 3.42 4.06 -16.70
N ALA A 165 3.34 2.81 -16.30
CA ALA A 165 2.14 2.29 -15.65
C ALA A 165 1.98 2.90 -14.26
N PHE A 166 0.73 3.14 -13.86
CA PHE A 166 0.40 3.63 -12.51
C PHE A 166 -1.07 3.41 -12.17
N ILE A 167 -1.38 3.48 -10.87
CA ILE A 167 -2.74 3.36 -10.36
C ILE A 167 -3.27 4.75 -10.03
N LEU A 168 -4.51 5.04 -10.46
CA LEU A 168 -5.24 6.24 -10.08
C LEU A 168 -6.62 5.89 -9.53
N GLY A 169 -6.99 6.54 -8.42
CA GLY A 169 -8.25 6.35 -7.72
C GLY A 169 -8.08 5.73 -6.35
N VAL A 170 -8.76 6.30 -5.35
CA VAL A 170 -8.69 5.86 -3.95
C VAL A 170 -9.75 4.78 -3.68
N ILE A 171 -11.00 5.00 -4.10
CA ILE A 171 -12.12 4.09 -3.83
C ILE A 171 -12.21 3.00 -4.92
N ARG A 172 -12.07 3.39 -6.19
CA ARG A 172 -12.07 2.50 -7.35
C ARG A 172 -10.75 2.66 -8.10
N PRO A 173 -9.72 1.90 -7.73
CA PRO A 173 -8.41 2.00 -8.35
C PRO A 173 -8.47 1.52 -9.80
N ARG A 174 -7.94 2.34 -10.71
CA ARG A 174 -7.78 2.05 -12.14
C ARG A 174 -6.29 2.00 -12.46
N ILE A 175 -5.90 1.03 -13.26
CA ILE A 175 -4.52 0.87 -13.74
C ILE A 175 -4.43 1.57 -15.09
N TYR A 176 -3.47 2.46 -15.25
CA TYR A 176 -3.18 3.12 -16.51
C TYR A 176 -1.84 2.62 -17.02
N VAL A 177 -1.80 2.20 -18.28
CA VAL A 177 -0.60 1.69 -18.94
C VAL A 177 -0.30 2.46 -20.22
N PRO A 178 0.97 2.65 -20.60
CA PRO A 178 1.32 3.32 -21.85
C PRO A 178 1.01 2.44 -23.07
N TYR A 179 0.79 3.08 -24.22
CA TYR A 179 0.74 2.40 -25.51
C TYR A 179 2.14 1.89 -25.94
N GLY A 180 2.15 0.85 -26.79
CA GLY A 180 3.34 0.36 -27.45
C GLY A 180 4.25 -0.53 -26.59
N LEU A 181 3.74 -1.04 -25.46
CA LEU A 181 4.42 -2.08 -24.70
C LEU A 181 4.33 -3.42 -25.42
N SER A 182 5.42 -4.21 -25.36
CA SER A 182 5.35 -5.64 -25.71
C SER A 182 4.43 -6.37 -24.74
N LEU A 183 3.90 -7.53 -25.12
CA LEU A 183 3.00 -8.31 -24.24
C LEU A 183 3.67 -8.67 -22.91
N ASN A 184 4.96 -9.03 -22.95
CA ASN A 184 5.71 -9.34 -21.74
C ASN A 184 5.84 -8.11 -20.81
N GLU A 185 6.19 -6.94 -21.37
CA GLU A 185 6.26 -5.69 -20.59
C GLU A 185 4.89 -5.30 -20.02
N LEU A 186 3.84 -5.46 -20.81
CA LEU A 186 2.47 -5.20 -20.40
C LEU A 186 2.07 -6.12 -19.22
N TYR A 187 2.33 -7.43 -19.36
CA TYR A 187 2.07 -8.42 -18.31
C TYR A 187 2.83 -8.09 -17.02
N MET A 188 4.14 -7.86 -17.11
CA MET A 188 4.98 -7.54 -15.95
C MET A 188 4.53 -6.26 -15.26
N SER A 189 4.16 -5.25 -16.06
CA SER A 189 3.66 -3.96 -15.58
C SER A 189 2.30 -4.09 -14.87
N ILE A 190 1.33 -4.75 -15.51
CA ILE A 190 0.01 -5.01 -14.91
C ILE A 190 0.15 -5.86 -13.64
N SER A 191 1.01 -6.88 -13.65
CA SER A 191 1.26 -7.72 -12.47
C SER A 191 1.81 -6.91 -11.30
N HIS A 192 2.67 -5.90 -11.56
CA HIS A 192 3.17 -4.97 -10.55
C HIS A 192 2.05 -4.09 -10.00
N GLU A 193 1.26 -3.47 -10.86
CA GLU A 193 0.15 -2.61 -10.43
C GLU A 193 -0.95 -3.40 -9.69
N LYS A 194 -1.29 -4.61 -10.15
CA LYS A 194 -2.19 -5.53 -9.42
C LYS A 194 -1.64 -5.89 -8.02
N ALA A 195 -0.32 -6.05 -7.87
CA ALA A 195 0.29 -6.27 -6.56
C ALA A 195 0.07 -5.08 -5.62
N HIS A 196 0.17 -3.84 -6.09
CA HIS A 196 -0.16 -2.62 -5.32
C HIS A 196 -1.64 -2.60 -4.89
N ILE A 197 -2.57 -2.90 -5.80
CA ILE A 197 -4.02 -2.93 -5.49
C ILE A 197 -4.29 -3.98 -4.41
N SER A 198 -3.77 -5.20 -4.56
CA SER A 198 -4.00 -6.30 -3.61
C SER A 198 -3.37 -6.07 -2.24
N ARG A 199 -2.39 -5.17 -2.12
CA ARG A 199 -1.79 -4.70 -0.87
C ARG A 199 -2.46 -3.44 -0.32
N ARG A 200 -3.41 -2.85 -1.08
CA ARG A 200 -4.06 -1.57 -0.76
C ARG A 200 -3.10 -0.38 -0.68
N ASP A 201 -1.98 -0.43 -1.41
CA ASP A 201 -0.96 0.62 -1.38
C ASP A 201 -1.50 1.96 -1.92
N HIS A 202 -2.52 1.92 -2.80
CA HIS A 202 -3.28 3.08 -3.29
C HIS A 202 -4.04 3.84 -2.18
N LEU A 203 -4.24 3.23 -1.00
CA LEU A 203 -4.76 3.89 0.21
C LEU A 203 -3.62 4.29 1.14
N VAL A 204 -2.61 3.43 1.32
CA VAL A 204 -1.51 3.64 2.26
C VAL A 204 -0.65 4.84 1.87
N LYS A 205 -0.29 5.00 0.58
CA LYS A 205 0.53 6.11 0.11
C LYS A 205 -0.15 7.49 0.33
N PRO A 206 -1.42 7.71 -0.09
CA PRO A 206 -2.11 8.98 0.20
C PRO A 206 -2.30 9.25 1.69
N LEU A 207 -2.65 8.23 2.49
CA LEU A 207 -2.79 8.38 3.93
C LEU A 207 -1.46 8.77 4.58
N GLY A 208 -0.37 8.13 4.20
CA GLY A 208 0.98 8.48 4.63
C GLY A 208 1.35 9.92 4.27
N PHE A 209 0.96 10.39 3.08
CA PHE A 209 1.16 11.78 2.68
C PHE A 209 0.35 12.76 3.52
N ILE A 210 -0.91 12.45 3.85
CA ILE A 210 -1.75 13.30 4.72
C ILE A 210 -1.09 13.42 6.09
N ILE A 211 -0.59 12.33 6.67
CA ILE A 211 0.17 12.36 7.93
C ILE A 211 1.41 13.24 7.77
N ALA A 212 2.20 13.06 6.71
CA ALA A 212 3.38 13.89 6.45
C ALA A 212 3.02 15.37 6.26
N ALA A 213 1.86 15.69 5.67
CA ALA A 213 1.37 17.05 5.52
C ALA A 213 0.98 17.71 6.86
N VAL A 214 0.40 16.95 7.80
CA VAL A 214 0.11 17.44 9.15
C VAL A 214 1.39 17.76 9.91
N TYR A 215 2.42 16.93 9.74
CA TYR A 215 3.73 17.06 10.37
C TYR A 215 4.78 17.65 9.41
N TRP A 216 4.37 18.53 8.49
CA TRP A 216 5.21 19.06 7.41
C TRP A 216 6.52 19.68 7.87
N PHE A 217 6.55 20.21 9.09
CA PHE A 217 7.70 20.86 9.72
C PHE A 217 8.75 19.86 10.25
N ASN A 218 8.41 18.54 10.35
CA ASN A 218 9.32 17.52 10.88
C ASN A 218 10.01 16.75 9.76
N PRO A 219 11.33 16.92 9.55
CA PRO A 219 12.06 16.22 8.49
C PRO A 219 12.12 14.70 8.68
N LEU A 220 12.03 14.19 9.93
CA LEU A 220 12.03 12.75 10.20
C LEU A 220 10.75 12.08 9.70
N VAL A 221 9.61 12.77 9.76
CA VAL A 221 8.35 12.24 9.21
C VAL A 221 8.42 12.14 7.69
N TRP A 222 9.03 13.10 7.02
CA TRP A 222 9.31 13.01 5.57
C TRP A 222 10.24 11.87 5.23
N LEU A 223 11.31 11.68 6.01
CA LEU A 223 12.21 10.54 5.85
C LEU A 223 11.45 9.22 6.00
N ALA A 224 10.58 9.08 7.01
CA ALA A 224 9.76 7.91 7.23
C ALA A 224 8.82 7.65 6.04
N TYR A 225 8.17 8.70 5.50
CA TYR A 225 7.29 8.60 4.34
C TYR A 225 8.04 8.14 3.08
N ILE A 226 9.21 8.72 2.79
CA ILE A 226 10.06 8.32 1.66
C ILE A 226 10.50 6.85 1.80
N LEU A 227 10.93 6.44 2.99
CA LEU A 227 11.33 5.07 3.26
C LEU A 227 10.16 4.09 3.19
N LEU A 228 8.96 4.49 3.64
CA LEU A 228 7.72 3.71 3.48
C LEU A 228 7.43 3.47 1.98
N CYS A 229 7.40 4.52 1.16
CA CYS A 229 7.16 4.39 -0.28
C CYS A 229 8.18 3.45 -0.94
N ARG A 230 9.46 3.59 -0.57
CA ARG A 230 10.54 2.71 -1.04
C ARG A 230 10.34 1.24 -0.64
N ASP A 231 9.97 0.98 0.61
CA ASP A 231 9.75 -0.38 1.08
C ASP A 231 8.47 -1.01 0.49
N ILE A 232 7.45 -0.19 0.14
CA ILE A 232 6.26 -0.61 -0.61
C ILE A 232 6.66 -1.11 -2.01
N GLU A 233 7.44 -0.35 -2.77
CA GLU A 233 7.91 -0.77 -4.11
C GLU A 233 8.66 -2.10 -4.05
N LEU A 234 9.63 -2.22 -3.13
CA LEU A 234 10.40 -3.45 -2.96
C LEU A 234 9.54 -4.65 -2.51
N ALA A 235 8.46 -4.41 -1.77
CA ALA A 235 7.54 -5.45 -1.34
C ALA A 235 6.58 -5.86 -2.46
N CYS A 236 6.22 -4.94 -3.37
CA CYS A 236 5.48 -5.26 -4.59
C CYS A 236 6.34 -6.10 -5.54
N ASP A 237 7.59 -5.70 -5.79
CA ASP A 237 8.52 -6.51 -6.59
C ASP A 237 8.67 -7.92 -6.02
N GLU A 238 8.80 -8.05 -4.67
CA GLU A 238 8.87 -9.36 -4.01
C GLU A 238 7.60 -10.19 -4.21
N LYS A 239 6.43 -9.57 -4.19
CA LYS A 239 5.14 -10.25 -4.39
C LYS A 239 4.98 -10.71 -5.85
N VAL A 240 5.36 -9.86 -6.81
CA VAL A 240 5.33 -10.21 -8.23
C VAL A 240 6.24 -11.40 -8.50
N ILE A 241 7.51 -11.35 -8.08
CA ILE A 241 8.47 -12.46 -8.32
C ILE A 241 8.02 -13.77 -7.66
N LYS A 242 7.36 -13.70 -6.50
CA LYS A 242 6.76 -14.91 -5.88
C LYS A 242 5.61 -15.48 -6.71
N LYS A 243 4.87 -14.63 -7.44
CA LYS A 243 3.76 -15.05 -8.28
C LYS A 243 4.22 -15.58 -9.63
N ILE A 244 5.13 -14.86 -10.33
CA ILE A 244 5.57 -15.20 -11.70
C ILE A 244 6.72 -16.21 -11.75
N GLY A 245 7.34 -16.54 -10.59
CA GLY A 245 8.48 -17.46 -10.50
C GLY A 245 9.84 -16.75 -10.38
N TYR A 246 10.77 -17.44 -9.69
CA TYR A 246 12.13 -16.91 -9.46
C TYR A 246 13.05 -16.99 -10.68
N ASP A 247 12.71 -17.77 -11.66
CA ASP A 247 13.34 -17.93 -12.97
C ASP A 247 13.13 -16.68 -13.85
N LYS A 248 11.96 -16.05 -13.78
CA LYS A 248 11.59 -14.85 -14.53
C LYS A 248 12.18 -13.53 -13.99
N LYS A 249 13.12 -13.56 -13.05
CA LYS A 249 13.74 -12.35 -12.47
C LYS A 249 14.44 -11.47 -13.52
N LYS A 250 15.07 -12.07 -14.51
CA LYS A 250 15.79 -11.34 -15.57
C LYS A 250 14.79 -10.58 -16.44
N ASP A 251 13.72 -11.26 -16.86
CA ASP A 251 12.69 -10.71 -17.74
C ASP A 251 11.96 -9.57 -17.03
N TYR A 252 11.59 -9.78 -15.75
CA TYR A 252 11.01 -8.73 -14.92
C TYR A 252 11.95 -7.53 -14.72
N SER A 253 13.24 -7.78 -14.51
CA SER A 253 14.24 -6.70 -14.37
C SER A 253 14.42 -5.93 -15.67
N GLN A 254 14.35 -6.60 -16.82
CA GLN A 254 14.42 -5.96 -18.13
C GLN A 254 13.18 -5.11 -18.40
N ALA A 255 11.98 -5.63 -18.09
CA ALA A 255 10.73 -4.87 -18.20
C ALA A 255 10.76 -3.61 -17.30
N LEU A 256 11.23 -3.72 -16.05
CA LEU A 256 11.42 -2.57 -15.17
C LEU A 256 12.37 -1.52 -15.76
N LEU A 257 13.47 -1.96 -16.38
CA LEU A 257 14.45 -1.07 -17.03
C LEU A 257 13.82 -0.33 -18.22
N ASN A 258 13.14 -1.06 -19.10
CA ASN A 258 12.52 -0.50 -20.30
C ASN A 258 11.42 0.52 -19.97
N LEU A 259 10.60 0.22 -18.94
CA LEU A 259 9.54 1.12 -18.46
C LEU A 259 10.09 2.38 -17.76
N SER A 260 11.35 2.36 -17.34
CA SER A 260 11.96 3.45 -16.59
C SER A 260 12.67 4.49 -17.43
N ILE A 261 12.76 4.29 -18.73
CA ILE A 261 13.34 5.29 -19.64
C ILE A 261 12.43 6.53 -19.61
N PRO A 262 12.94 7.71 -19.22
CA PRO A 262 12.10 8.87 -18.93
C PRO A 262 11.37 9.35 -20.18
N LYS A 263 10.09 9.02 -20.30
CA LYS A 263 9.16 9.74 -21.15
C LYS A 263 8.73 10.99 -20.37
N LYS A 264 9.00 12.16 -20.92
CA LYS A 264 9.05 13.54 -20.39
C LYS A 264 7.90 14.07 -19.50
N TYR A 265 6.93 13.30 -19.02
CA TYR A 265 5.65 13.86 -18.59
C TYR A 265 5.23 13.69 -17.12
N ILE A 266 5.90 12.90 -16.28
CA ILE A 266 5.45 12.68 -14.89
C ILE A 266 6.57 12.93 -13.90
N SER A 267 6.72 14.20 -13.47
CA SER A 267 7.78 14.56 -12.51
C SER A 267 7.33 15.22 -11.22
N ALA A 268 6.06 15.30 -10.87
CA ALA A 268 5.68 16.01 -9.64
C ALA A 268 4.29 15.65 -9.08
N CYS A 269 4.01 14.37 -8.81
CA CYS A 269 2.83 14.04 -8.01
C CYS A 269 3.28 13.60 -6.60
N PRO A 270 2.71 14.12 -5.49
CA PRO A 270 3.01 13.65 -4.13
C PRO A 270 2.78 12.15 -3.94
N VAL A 271 1.90 11.56 -4.75
CA VAL A 271 1.63 10.11 -4.79
C VAL A 271 2.79 9.35 -5.45
N ALA A 272 3.62 10.03 -6.28
CA ALA A 272 4.81 9.48 -6.94
C ALA A 272 6.13 9.80 -6.18
N PHE A 273 6.07 10.48 -5.03
CA PHE A 273 7.24 10.66 -4.18
C PHE A 273 7.71 9.32 -3.64
N GLY A 274 8.96 8.97 -3.92
CA GLY A 274 9.59 7.76 -3.43
C GLY A 274 9.81 6.70 -4.49
N GLU A 275 9.85 7.08 -5.79
CA GLU A 275 10.40 6.17 -6.80
C GLU A 275 11.79 5.72 -6.33
N VAL A 276 11.83 4.46 -5.92
CA VAL A 276 13.10 3.78 -5.65
C VAL A 276 13.90 3.86 -6.92
N GLY A 277 15.15 4.32 -6.83
CA GLY A 277 16.01 4.29 -7.99
C GLY A 277 15.97 2.89 -8.60
N ILE A 278 15.65 2.79 -9.88
CA ILE A 278 15.45 1.53 -10.60
C ILE A 278 16.60 0.56 -10.36
N ASN A 279 17.83 1.06 -10.29
CA ASN A 279 19.02 0.27 -9.98
C ASN A 279 18.89 -0.53 -8.68
N GLU A 280 18.21 0.02 -7.66
CA GLU A 280 18.01 -0.68 -6.40
C GLU A 280 16.92 -1.75 -6.53
N ARG A 281 15.83 -1.47 -7.25
CA ARG A 281 14.76 -2.44 -7.52
C ARG A 281 15.33 -3.64 -8.27
N ILE A 282 16.03 -3.41 -9.39
CA ILE A 282 16.68 -4.45 -10.20
C ILE A 282 17.64 -5.27 -9.33
N LYS A 283 18.52 -4.61 -8.57
CA LYS A 283 19.46 -5.31 -7.68
C LYS A 283 18.76 -6.18 -6.65
N ASN A 284 17.66 -5.69 -6.05
CA ASN A 284 16.88 -6.48 -5.09
C ASN A 284 16.21 -7.68 -5.76
N VAL A 285 15.60 -7.51 -6.94
CA VAL A 285 14.95 -8.58 -7.70
C VAL A 285 15.96 -9.67 -8.04
N LEU A 286 17.09 -9.31 -8.65
CA LEU A 286 18.12 -10.28 -9.06
C LEU A 286 18.74 -11.04 -7.87
N THR A 287 18.93 -10.38 -6.73
CA THR A 287 19.52 -10.99 -5.53
C THR A 287 18.51 -11.66 -4.60
N MET A 288 17.21 -11.62 -4.94
CA MET A 288 16.15 -12.19 -4.12
C MET A 288 16.29 -13.71 -4.00
N LYS A 289 16.13 -14.22 -2.75
CA LYS A 289 16.14 -15.67 -2.43
C LYS A 289 14.85 -16.04 -1.72
N LYS A 290 14.46 -17.31 -1.79
CA LYS A 290 13.32 -17.83 -1.02
C LYS A 290 13.56 -17.55 0.47
N GLY A 291 12.61 -16.86 1.12
CA GLY A 291 12.74 -16.42 2.50
C GLY A 291 12.70 -17.61 3.49
N LYS A 292 13.57 -17.57 4.50
CA LYS A 292 13.52 -18.56 5.60
C LYS A 292 12.44 -18.16 6.60
N LYS A 293 11.54 -19.08 6.99
CA LYS A 293 10.44 -18.85 7.96
C LYS A 293 10.94 -18.27 9.29
N ILE A 294 12.13 -18.69 9.76
CA ILE A 294 12.74 -18.18 10.99
C ILE A 294 13.03 -16.67 10.92
N ILE A 295 13.51 -16.17 9.77
CA ILE A 295 13.78 -14.72 9.60
C ILE A 295 12.50 -13.93 9.71
N ILE A 296 11.39 -14.46 9.17
CA ILE A 296 10.07 -13.83 9.26
C ILE A 296 9.62 -13.76 10.72
N ALA A 297 9.70 -14.87 11.45
CA ALA A 297 9.29 -14.94 12.86
C ALA A 297 10.08 -13.94 13.73
N VAL A 298 11.42 -13.91 13.59
CA VAL A 298 12.28 -12.97 14.32
C VAL A 298 11.92 -11.51 13.97
N ALA A 299 11.68 -11.22 12.70
CA ALA A 299 11.33 -9.88 12.25
C ALA A 299 9.96 -9.41 12.80
N VAL A 300 8.97 -10.30 12.85
CA VAL A 300 7.66 -10.03 13.47
C VAL A 300 7.80 -9.82 14.98
N ALA A 301 8.60 -10.63 15.68
CA ALA A 301 8.88 -10.45 17.11
C ALA A 301 9.52 -9.09 17.40
N ILE A 302 10.47 -8.63 16.57
CA ILE A 302 11.05 -7.29 16.70
C ILE A 302 9.96 -6.21 16.56
N CYS A 303 9.05 -6.34 15.58
CA CYS A 303 7.94 -5.39 15.41
C CYS A 303 7.01 -5.39 16.63
N ALA A 304 6.70 -6.53 17.21
CA ALA A 304 5.88 -6.64 18.42
C ALA A 304 6.53 -5.94 19.61
N VAL A 305 7.84 -6.14 19.81
CA VAL A 305 8.60 -5.45 20.87
C VAL A 305 8.57 -3.93 20.65
N LEU A 306 8.82 -3.45 19.43
CA LEU A 306 8.74 -2.03 19.10
C LEU A 306 7.34 -1.46 19.36
N ALA A 307 6.29 -2.21 19.03
CA ALA A 307 4.91 -1.80 19.31
C ALA A 307 4.68 -1.63 20.82
N ILE A 308 5.07 -2.59 21.63
CA ILE A 308 4.91 -2.53 23.09
C ILE A 308 5.71 -1.37 23.69
N CYS A 309 6.97 -1.18 23.26
CA CYS A 309 7.85 -0.15 23.82
C CYS A 309 7.46 1.28 23.45
N PHE A 310 6.90 1.51 22.26
CA PHE A 310 6.71 2.87 21.70
C PHE A 310 5.26 3.28 21.44
N LEU A 311 4.30 2.33 21.45
CA LEU A 311 2.87 2.67 21.39
C LEU A 311 2.21 2.78 22.76
N THR A 312 2.95 2.48 23.86
CA THR A 312 2.44 2.58 25.21
C THR A 312 3.10 3.74 25.98
N TYR A 313 2.42 4.28 26.98
CA TYR A 313 2.98 5.27 27.93
C TYR A 313 3.40 4.61 29.24
N PRO A 314 4.41 5.13 29.95
CA PRO A 314 4.77 4.63 31.26
C PRO A 314 3.65 4.88 32.25
N LYS A 315 3.37 3.88 33.09
CA LYS A 315 2.37 3.98 34.17
C LYS A 315 2.83 5.05 35.16
N LYS A 316 1.98 6.06 35.44
CA LYS A 316 2.25 7.02 36.51
C LYS A 316 2.26 6.28 37.84
N ILE A 317 3.45 6.12 38.45
CA ILE A 317 3.57 5.63 39.82
C ILE A 317 3.01 6.74 40.71
N LYS A 318 1.80 6.55 41.22
CA LYS A 318 1.34 7.32 42.37
C LYS A 318 2.25 6.92 43.54
N ASN A 319 3.13 7.82 43.95
CA ASN A 319 3.81 7.69 45.23
C ASN A 319 2.77 7.84 46.34
N ASN A 320 2.12 6.75 46.70
CA ASN A 320 1.48 6.63 48.00
C ASN A 320 2.56 6.04 48.93
N SER A 321 3.10 6.89 49.78
CA SER A 321 3.84 6.46 50.96
C SER A 321 2.83 5.80 51.88
N GLY A 322 2.93 4.52 52.09
CA GLY A 322 2.17 3.80 53.13
C GLY A 322 1.69 2.42 52.62
N ASP A 323 2.27 1.45 53.30
CA ASP A 323 1.85 0.06 53.48
C ASP A 323 2.49 -1.01 52.57
N VAL A 324 3.35 -1.70 53.29
CA VAL A 324 3.94 -3.02 53.00
C VAL A 324 2.85 -4.06 53.29
N ALA A 325 2.49 -4.88 52.31
CA ALA A 325 2.03 -6.26 52.49
C ALA A 325 1.93 -6.96 51.13
N GLU A 326 2.73 -7.90 50.99
CA GLU A 326 2.47 -9.34 50.85
C GLU A 326 2.18 -9.85 49.44
N VAL A 327 3.12 -10.65 49.03
CA VAL A 327 3.16 -11.55 47.87
C VAL A 327 2.09 -12.62 48.01
N GLN A 328 1.30 -12.82 46.98
CA GLN A 328 0.77 -14.14 46.63
C GLN A 328 0.66 -14.33 45.14
N ALA A 329 1.39 -15.36 44.71
CA ALA A 329 1.26 -15.98 43.42
C ALA A 329 -0.04 -16.80 43.35
N SER A 330 -0.68 -16.79 42.21
CA SER A 330 -1.55 -17.88 41.78
C SER A 330 -1.47 -18.05 40.29
N GLU A 331 -0.96 -19.19 39.90
CA GLU A 331 -1.15 -19.89 38.65
C GLU A 331 -2.63 -20.24 38.44
N GLU A 332 -3.03 -20.38 37.20
CA GLU A 332 -4.02 -21.30 36.61
C GLU A 332 -4.63 -20.59 35.39
N THR A 333 -4.82 -21.16 34.32
CA THR A 333 -4.90 -22.41 33.56
C THR A 333 -5.44 -22.05 32.19
N ALA A 334 -4.95 -22.75 31.19
CA ALA A 334 -5.44 -22.75 29.82
C ALA A 334 -6.81 -23.40 29.75
N GLU A 335 -7.67 -22.90 28.89
CA GLU A 335 -8.72 -23.73 28.27
C GLU A 335 -8.96 -23.32 26.81
N GLU A 336 -8.82 -24.32 26.02
CA GLU A 336 -9.18 -24.56 24.65
C GLU A 336 -10.71 -24.49 24.46
N ILE A 337 -11.20 -23.90 23.38
CA ILE A 337 -12.46 -24.34 22.77
C ILE A 337 -12.36 -24.15 21.25
N GLU A 338 -12.69 -25.27 20.59
CA GLU A 338 -12.85 -25.55 19.17
C GLU A 338 -14.01 -24.84 18.48
N GLU A 339 -13.83 -24.73 17.17
CA GLU A 339 -14.77 -24.99 16.06
C GLU A 339 -16.23 -24.52 16.12
N ALA A 340 -16.61 -23.83 15.08
CA ALA A 340 -17.78 -24.20 14.26
C ALA A 340 -17.84 -23.45 12.92
N THR A 341 -17.79 -24.23 11.89
CA THR A 341 -18.24 -24.06 10.51
C THR A 341 -19.70 -23.60 10.42
N THR A 342 -20.07 -22.74 9.51
CA THR A 342 -21.20 -22.99 8.58
C THR A 342 -21.24 -21.97 7.43
N GLU A 343 -21.51 -22.53 6.26
CA GLU A 343 -21.87 -21.97 4.97
C GLU A 343 -23.14 -21.10 5.02
N GLU A 344 -23.27 -20.19 4.09
CA GLU A 344 -24.35 -20.19 3.08
C GLU A 344 -24.27 -19.02 2.11
N THR A 345 -24.22 -19.41 0.88
CA THR A 345 -24.69 -18.87 -0.38
C THR A 345 -25.86 -17.89 -0.30
N THR A 346 -25.82 -16.80 -1.07
CA THR A 346 -26.90 -16.42 -1.98
C THR A 346 -26.45 -15.45 -3.07
N THR A 347 -26.73 -15.86 -4.25
CA THR A 347 -26.87 -15.20 -5.55
C THR A 347 -27.79 -14.00 -5.49
N GLU A 348 -27.48 -12.92 -6.19
CA GLU A 348 -28.43 -12.21 -7.03
C GLU A 348 -27.78 -11.36 -8.13
N THR A 349 -28.25 -11.64 -9.30
CA THR A 349 -28.10 -11.07 -10.63
C THR A 349 -28.64 -9.63 -10.70
N ASN A 350 -27.97 -8.76 -11.48
CA ASN A 350 -28.61 -7.94 -12.55
C ASN A 350 -27.55 -7.11 -13.31
N SER A 351 -27.35 -7.50 -14.49
CA SER A 351 -27.63 -6.96 -15.84
C SER A 351 -27.13 -5.56 -16.19
N SER A 352 -26.35 -5.60 -17.21
CA SER A 352 -26.25 -4.80 -18.45
C SER A 352 -25.40 -3.55 -18.45
N GLU A 353 -24.30 -3.61 -19.20
CA GLU A 353 -24.13 -2.82 -20.42
C GLU A 353 -22.89 -3.30 -21.18
N ASN A 354 -23.02 -3.39 -22.49
CA ASN A 354 -22.12 -3.98 -23.46
C ASN A 354 -20.67 -3.49 -23.34
N VAL A 355 -19.80 -4.38 -22.95
CA VAL A 355 -18.35 -4.35 -23.25
C VAL A 355 -18.08 -5.66 -23.95
N VAL A 356 -17.43 -5.61 -25.10
CA VAL A 356 -17.01 -6.79 -25.87
C VAL A 356 -16.00 -7.55 -24.99
N GLU A 357 -16.51 -8.52 -24.25
CA GLU A 357 -15.74 -9.40 -23.37
C GLU A 357 -15.20 -10.54 -24.21
N CYS A 358 -13.88 -10.57 -24.42
CA CYS A 358 -13.26 -11.66 -25.16
C CYS A 358 -12.94 -12.81 -24.20
N PHE A 359 -13.98 -13.49 -23.74
CA PHE A 359 -13.82 -14.77 -23.08
C PHE A 359 -13.79 -15.86 -24.16
N PRO A 360 -12.73 -16.71 -24.23
CA PRO A 360 -12.49 -17.60 -25.36
C PRO A 360 -13.55 -18.69 -25.53
N VAL A 361 -14.45 -18.85 -24.56
CA VAL A 361 -15.55 -19.83 -24.60
C VAL A 361 -16.88 -19.08 -24.55
N ILE A 362 -17.68 -19.17 -25.62
CA ILE A 362 -18.98 -18.50 -25.72
C ILE A 362 -19.99 -19.12 -24.73
N GLY A 363 -20.59 -18.27 -23.90
CA GLY A 363 -21.67 -18.64 -22.99
C GLY A 363 -21.21 -18.82 -21.55
N SER A 364 -20.85 -20.02 -21.11
CA SER A 364 -20.49 -20.30 -19.73
C SER A 364 -19.32 -21.27 -19.65
N GLY A 365 -18.11 -20.74 -19.50
CA GLY A 365 -16.93 -21.53 -19.14
C GLY A 365 -16.52 -21.26 -17.69
N THR A 366 -15.97 -22.26 -17.01
CA THR A 366 -15.42 -22.14 -15.68
C THR A 366 -13.92 -22.40 -15.73
N ILE A 367 -13.10 -21.49 -15.22
CA ILE A 367 -11.65 -21.70 -15.11
C ILE A 367 -11.42 -22.77 -14.04
N THR A 368 -10.95 -23.94 -14.46
CA THR A 368 -10.70 -25.08 -13.57
C THR A 368 -9.25 -25.16 -13.12
N ARG A 369 -8.32 -24.60 -13.92
CA ARG A 369 -6.91 -24.57 -13.59
C ARG A 369 -6.28 -23.27 -14.09
N GLN A 370 -5.59 -22.58 -13.21
CA GLN A 370 -4.91 -21.33 -13.51
C GLN A 370 -3.43 -21.55 -13.81
N PHE A 371 -2.83 -20.60 -14.49
CA PHE A 371 -1.40 -20.58 -14.78
C PHE A 371 -0.55 -20.64 -13.50
N SER A 372 0.40 -21.57 -13.44
CA SER A 372 1.31 -21.78 -12.32
C SER A 372 2.68 -22.30 -12.75
N GLU A 373 3.61 -22.47 -11.81
CA GLU A 373 4.94 -23.08 -12.11
C GLU A 373 4.81 -24.52 -12.66
N ASP A 374 3.80 -25.28 -12.21
CA ASP A 374 3.56 -26.66 -12.59
C ASP A 374 2.57 -26.80 -13.75
N HIS A 375 1.93 -25.70 -14.19
CA HIS A 375 0.93 -25.68 -15.25
C HIS A 375 0.98 -24.33 -15.98
N GLN A 376 1.72 -24.29 -17.09
CA GLN A 376 1.98 -23.06 -17.83
C GLN A 376 0.89 -22.71 -18.85
N SER A 377 -0.38 -22.89 -18.46
CA SER A 377 -1.58 -22.71 -19.27
C SER A 377 -2.77 -22.37 -18.40
N VAL A 378 -3.92 -22.13 -19.02
CA VAL A 378 -5.21 -21.98 -18.34
C VAL A 378 -6.19 -22.99 -18.91
N ASP A 379 -6.85 -23.78 -18.04
CA ASP A 379 -7.88 -24.73 -18.44
C ASP A 379 -9.27 -24.13 -18.15
N ILE A 380 -10.12 -24.10 -19.16
CA ILE A 380 -11.49 -23.62 -19.06
C ILE A 380 -12.44 -24.76 -19.39
N ALA A 381 -13.13 -25.29 -18.37
CA ALA A 381 -14.17 -26.30 -18.56
C ALA A 381 -15.46 -25.66 -19.08
N ALA A 382 -16.04 -26.29 -20.08
CA ALA A 382 -17.35 -25.95 -20.62
C ALA A 382 -18.03 -27.18 -21.22
N GLU A 383 -19.29 -27.06 -21.60
CA GLU A 383 -20.02 -28.13 -22.24
C GLU A 383 -19.38 -28.48 -23.60
N GLU A 384 -19.23 -29.77 -23.88
CA GLU A 384 -18.63 -30.23 -25.13
C GLU A 384 -19.39 -29.68 -26.35
N GLY A 385 -18.66 -29.13 -27.30
CA GLY A 385 -19.22 -28.50 -28.49
C GLY A 385 -19.49 -26.98 -28.33
N THR A 386 -19.24 -26.41 -27.17
CA THR A 386 -19.28 -24.96 -26.97
C THR A 386 -18.24 -24.28 -27.85
N ALA A 387 -18.63 -23.20 -28.52
CA ALA A 387 -17.74 -22.50 -29.45
C ALA A 387 -16.58 -21.82 -28.69
N ILE A 388 -15.38 -21.93 -29.28
CA ILE A 388 -14.15 -21.26 -28.84
C ILE A 388 -13.86 -20.15 -29.84
N VAL A 389 -13.61 -18.95 -29.34
CA VAL A 389 -13.27 -17.76 -30.15
C VAL A 389 -11.85 -17.32 -29.97
N SER A 390 -11.30 -16.67 -30.98
CA SER A 390 -9.97 -16.06 -30.88
C SER A 390 -9.97 -14.90 -29.92
N VAL A 391 -8.97 -14.86 -29.02
CA VAL A 391 -8.80 -13.78 -28.02
C VAL A 391 -8.18 -12.51 -28.62
N TYR A 392 -7.65 -12.54 -29.84
CA TYR A 392 -7.10 -11.38 -30.56
C TYR A 392 -7.07 -11.61 -32.09
N ASP A 393 -6.88 -10.52 -32.83
CA ASP A 393 -6.66 -10.57 -34.28
C ASP A 393 -5.33 -11.25 -34.59
N GLY A 394 -5.33 -12.16 -35.54
CA GLY A 394 -4.11 -12.88 -35.90
C GLY A 394 -4.19 -13.67 -37.21
N THR A 395 -3.15 -14.44 -37.46
CA THR A 395 -3.08 -15.40 -38.56
C THR A 395 -2.86 -16.80 -37.97
N VAL A 396 -3.58 -17.76 -38.48
CA VAL A 396 -3.42 -19.18 -38.08
C VAL A 396 -2.03 -19.65 -38.48
N GLU A 397 -1.16 -19.92 -37.50
CA GLU A 397 0.20 -20.41 -37.70
C GLU A 397 0.24 -21.91 -37.91
N GLU A 398 -0.60 -22.65 -37.18
CA GLU A 398 -0.66 -24.10 -37.24
C GLU A 398 -2.03 -24.63 -36.85
N VAL A 399 -2.49 -25.69 -37.52
CA VAL A 399 -3.63 -26.52 -37.13
C VAL A 399 -3.14 -27.98 -37.17
N GLY A 400 -3.40 -28.75 -36.13
CA GLY A 400 -2.92 -30.11 -36.06
C GLY A 400 -3.65 -30.99 -35.05
N SER A 401 -3.20 -32.23 -34.94
CA SER A 401 -3.64 -33.14 -33.88
C SER A 401 -2.52 -34.09 -33.47
N ASN A 402 -2.42 -34.38 -32.18
CA ASN A 402 -1.48 -35.36 -31.64
C ASN A 402 -2.12 -36.11 -30.44
N GLU A 403 -1.44 -37.13 -29.91
CA GLU A 403 -1.94 -37.97 -28.82
C GLU A 403 -2.06 -37.22 -27.48
N GLU A 404 -1.27 -36.17 -27.28
CA GLU A 404 -1.21 -35.43 -26.02
C GLU A 404 -2.24 -34.29 -26.01
N GLU A 405 -2.28 -33.47 -27.04
CA GLU A 405 -3.07 -32.23 -27.10
C GLU A 405 -4.44 -32.42 -27.79
N GLY A 406 -4.63 -33.58 -28.45
CA GLY A 406 -5.80 -33.78 -29.32
C GLY A 406 -5.76 -32.82 -30.51
N TYR A 407 -6.91 -32.39 -31.01
CA TYR A 407 -6.98 -31.32 -31.99
C TYR A 407 -6.60 -29.99 -31.36
N TYR A 408 -5.76 -29.22 -32.08
CA TYR A 408 -5.30 -27.92 -31.60
C TYR A 408 -5.16 -26.91 -32.74
N ILE A 409 -5.14 -25.63 -32.39
CA ILE A 409 -4.88 -24.51 -33.25
C ILE A 409 -3.94 -23.50 -32.60
N ILE A 410 -3.01 -22.95 -33.38
CA ILE A 410 -2.09 -21.88 -32.95
C ILE A 410 -2.35 -20.66 -33.81
N ILE A 411 -2.66 -19.54 -33.16
CA ILE A 411 -2.92 -18.25 -33.80
C ILE A 411 -1.80 -17.28 -33.40
N LYS A 412 -1.21 -16.60 -34.38
CA LYS A 412 -0.13 -15.63 -34.19
C LYS A 412 -0.60 -14.24 -34.52
N ASN A 413 -0.38 -13.28 -33.64
CA ASN A 413 -0.70 -11.88 -33.88
C ASN A 413 0.44 -11.17 -34.64
N GLU A 414 0.19 -9.92 -35.07
CA GLU A 414 1.17 -9.09 -35.79
C GLU A 414 2.45 -8.79 -35.00
N LYS A 415 2.40 -8.92 -33.66
CA LYS A 415 3.54 -8.69 -32.76
C LYS A 415 4.39 -9.95 -32.53
N GLY A 416 4.01 -11.08 -33.12
CA GLY A 416 4.74 -12.34 -33.00
C GLY A 416 4.34 -13.23 -31.81
N CYS A 417 3.35 -12.81 -31.00
CA CYS A 417 2.83 -13.60 -29.90
C CYS A 417 1.88 -14.68 -30.43
N THR A 418 1.85 -15.86 -29.78
CA THR A 418 0.96 -16.95 -30.16
C THR A 418 0.03 -17.35 -29.05
N VAL A 419 -1.21 -17.67 -29.40
CA VAL A 419 -2.15 -18.36 -28.53
C VAL A 419 -2.46 -19.72 -29.10
N LYS A 420 -2.44 -20.75 -28.26
CA LYS A 420 -2.73 -22.12 -28.61
C LYS A 420 -3.96 -22.58 -27.85
N TYR A 421 -4.89 -23.18 -28.56
CA TYR A 421 -6.09 -23.82 -28.02
C TYR A 421 -6.00 -25.31 -28.28
N SER A 422 -6.04 -26.15 -27.25
CA SER A 422 -5.95 -27.61 -27.34
C SER A 422 -7.17 -28.31 -26.80
N HIS A 423 -7.24 -29.63 -27.00
CA HIS A 423 -8.34 -30.54 -26.65
C HIS A 423 -9.64 -30.21 -27.37
N LEU A 424 -9.56 -29.65 -28.58
CA LEU A 424 -10.72 -29.31 -29.39
C LEU A 424 -11.52 -30.56 -29.73
N LYS A 425 -12.83 -30.38 -29.95
CA LYS A 425 -13.76 -31.51 -30.27
C LYS A 425 -13.45 -32.14 -31.60
N ASP A 426 -13.25 -31.28 -32.62
CA ASP A 426 -13.08 -31.68 -34.02
C ASP A 426 -11.92 -30.83 -34.59
N GLU A 427 -11.51 -31.16 -35.83
CA GLU A 427 -10.56 -30.33 -36.57
C GLU A 427 -11.11 -28.90 -36.72
N PRO A 428 -10.30 -27.86 -36.43
CA PRO A 428 -10.72 -26.47 -36.58
C PRO A 428 -11.28 -26.14 -37.97
N ASN A 429 -12.27 -25.25 -38.03
CA ASN A 429 -12.89 -24.83 -39.30
C ASN A 429 -12.03 -23.85 -40.11
N VAL A 430 -10.84 -23.48 -39.60
CA VAL A 430 -9.88 -22.55 -40.18
C VAL A 430 -8.59 -23.29 -40.53
N SER A 431 -7.87 -22.82 -41.55
CA SER A 431 -6.68 -23.46 -42.06
C SER A 431 -5.44 -22.59 -41.83
N LYS A 432 -4.26 -23.20 -41.86
CA LYS A 432 -2.98 -22.50 -41.78
C LYS A 432 -2.88 -21.38 -42.82
N GLY A 433 -2.62 -20.16 -42.35
CA GLY A 433 -2.50 -18.95 -43.15
C GLY A 433 -3.79 -18.09 -43.18
N ASP A 434 -4.90 -18.59 -42.68
CA ASP A 434 -6.15 -17.83 -42.57
C ASP A 434 -5.98 -16.70 -41.56
N LYS A 435 -6.59 -15.54 -41.83
CA LYS A 435 -6.70 -14.44 -40.91
C LYS A 435 -7.96 -14.61 -40.06
N VAL A 436 -7.82 -14.48 -38.78
CA VAL A 436 -8.90 -14.52 -37.81
C VAL A 436 -8.94 -13.23 -37.02
N ASN A 437 -10.15 -12.74 -36.72
CA ASN A 437 -10.35 -11.58 -35.88
C ASN A 437 -10.61 -11.99 -34.43
N ALA A 438 -10.43 -11.08 -33.50
CA ALA A 438 -10.92 -11.28 -32.13
C ALA A 438 -12.42 -11.60 -32.16
N ASP A 439 -12.87 -12.47 -31.25
CA ASP A 439 -14.25 -13.00 -31.16
C ASP A 439 -14.71 -13.88 -32.35
N GLU A 440 -13.87 -14.19 -33.30
CA GLU A 440 -14.17 -15.11 -34.37
C GLU A 440 -14.06 -16.56 -33.89
N GLU A 441 -15.04 -17.43 -34.24
CA GLU A 441 -15.03 -18.85 -33.86
C GLU A 441 -13.89 -19.59 -34.55
N VAL A 442 -13.02 -20.20 -33.75
CA VAL A 442 -11.82 -20.92 -34.19
C VAL A 442 -11.86 -22.42 -33.87
N GLY A 443 -12.83 -22.85 -33.08
CA GLY A 443 -12.97 -24.26 -32.70
C GLY A 443 -14.11 -24.50 -31.74
N LYS A 444 -14.22 -25.72 -31.23
CA LYS A 444 -15.22 -26.12 -30.23
C LYS A 444 -14.58 -26.86 -29.07
N VAL A 445 -15.07 -26.63 -27.85
CA VAL A 445 -14.66 -27.34 -26.66
C VAL A 445 -14.85 -28.86 -26.86
N GLY A 446 -13.82 -29.60 -26.57
CA GLY A 446 -13.83 -31.06 -26.63
C GLY A 446 -13.08 -31.70 -25.48
N SER A 447 -12.73 -32.97 -25.66
CA SER A 447 -11.94 -33.76 -24.73
C SER A 447 -11.01 -34.70 -25.49
N THR A 448 -10.47 -34.25 -26.63
CA THR A 448 -9.55 -35.08 -27.45
C THR A 448 -8.13 -35.02 -26.87
N GLY A 449 -7.29 -36.01 -27.20
CA GLY A 449 -5.96 -36.15 -26.64
C GLY A 449 -5.95 -36.61 -25.18
N ASN A 450 -4.95 -36.23 -24.41
CA ASN A 450 -4.83 -36.58 -22.99
C ASN A 450 -5.61 -35.60 -22.11
N SER A 451 -6.95 -35.73 -22.11
CA SER A 451 -7.88 -34.89 -21.38
C SER A 451 -8.72 -35.68 -20.37
N THR A 452 -8.99 -35.07 -19.21
CA THR A 452 -9.79 -35.69 -18.14
C THR A 452 -11.29 -35.40 -18.25
N GLY A 453 -11.70 -34.52 -19.18
CA GLY A 453 -13.10 -34.15 -19.42
C GLY A 453 -13.19 -32.92 -20.31
N PRO A 454 -14.38 -32.49 -20.74
CA PRO A 454 -14.53 -31.38 -21.69
C PRO A 454 -13.99 -30.08 -21.16
N HIS A 455 -12.90 -29.56 -21.77
CA HIS A 455 -12.29 -28.29 -21.49
C HIS A 455 -11.47 -27.81 -22.69
N VAL A 456 -11.13 -26.55 -22.73
CA VAL A 456 -10.09 -25.99 -23.59
C VAL A 456 -8.86 -25.66 -22.76
N HIS A 457 -7.70 -26.13 -23.23
CA HIS A 457 -6.40 -25.82 -22.66
C HIS A 457 -5.78 -24.69 -23.49
N ILE A 458 -5.40 -23.59 -22.82
CA ILE A 458 -4.96 -22.37 -23.47
C ILE A 458 -3.55 -22.02 -23.02
N GLU A 459 -2.63 -21.99 -23.98
CA GLU A 459 -1.26 -21.49 -23.79
C GLU A 459 -1.10 -20.16 -24.50
N LEU A 460 -0.36 -19.24 -23.90
CA LEU A 460 0.00 -17.98 -24.51
C LEU A 460 1.52 -17.81 -24.48
N THR A 461 2.13 -17.49 -25.63
CA THR A 461 3.54 -17.13 -25.69
C THR A 461 3.74 -15.67 -26.05
N ASP A 462 4.81 -15.08 -25.55
CA ASP A 462 5.27 -13.76 -25.97
C ASP A 462 5.99 -13.80 -27.33
N GLU A 463 6.44 -12.64 -27.80
CA GLU A 463 7.21 -12.48 -29.05
C GLU A 463 8.56 -13.24 -29.08
N ASN A 464 9.05 -13.68 -27.91
CA ASN A 464 10.29 -14.45 -27.76
C ASN A 464 10.04 -15.96 -27.63
N GLY A 465 8.79 -16.41 -27.74
CA GLY A 465 8.38 -17.80 -27.55
C GLY A 465 8.33 -18.25 -26.08
N THR A 466 8.23 -17.30 -25.12
CA THR A 466 8.15 -17.61 -23.70
C THR A 466 6.69 -17.73 -23.27
N LEU A 467 6.34 -18.83 -22.60
CA LEU A 467 5.00 -19.02 -22.03
C LEU A 467 4.70 -17.99 -20.93
N ILE A 468 3.57 -17.31 -21.06
CA ILE A 468 3.07 -16.30 -20.14
C ILE A 468 1.63 -16.60 -19.75
N ASP A 469 1.17 -16.05 -18.60
CA ASP A 469 -0.16 -16.30 -18.06
C ASP A 469 -1.27 -15.84 -19.04
N PRO A 470 -2.07 -16.76 -19.62
CA PRO A 470 -3.14 -16.40 -20.53
C PRO A 470 -4.23 -15.50 -19.91
N MET A 471 -4.32 -15.46 -18.57
CA MET A 471 -5.27 -14.60 -17.85
C MET A 471 -5.06 -13.10 -18.10
N ILE A 472 -3.99 -12.71 -18.76
CA ILE A 472 -3.80 -11.31 -19.21
C ILE A 472 -4.68 -10.90 -20.38
N ILE A 473 -5.13 -11.89 -21.17
CA ILE A 473 -5.98 -11.70 -22.35
C ILE A 473 -7.33 -12.41 -22.23
N ILE A 474 -7.53 -13.23 -21.19
CA ILE A 474 -8.76 -13.95 -20.89
C ILE A 474 -9.45 -13.26 -19.70
N GLU A 475 -10.74 -12.95 -19.81
CA GLU A 475 -11.52 -12.43 -18.68
C GLU A 475 -11.93 -13.54 -17.71
N ASP A 476 -11.87 -13.22 -16.41
CA ASP A 476 -12.46 -14.04 -15.35
C ASP A 476 -13.92 -13.57 -15.17
N LYS A 477 -14.89 -14.44 -15.45
CA LYS A 477 -16.32 -14.11 -15.32
C LYS A 477 -16.75 -14.10 -13.86
#